data_ab00529fb25376af253af4f56ea746e5
#
_entry.id   ab00529fb25376af253af4f56ea746e5
#
_cell.length_a   1.000
_cell.length_b   1.000
_cell.length_c   1.000
_cell.angle_alpha   90.00
_cell.angle_beta   90.00
_cell.angle_gamma   90.00
#
_symmetry.space_group_name_H-M   'P 1'
#
loop_
_entity.id
_entity.type
_entity.pdbx_description
1 polymer ?
#
loop_
_entity_poly.entity_id
_entity_poly.type
_entity_poly.pdbx_seq_one_letter_code
_entity_poly.pdbx_strand_id
1 'polypeptide(L)'
;MLQLIASSMKLLGPYAMFYLAAAVSDFYIPWDSMAEHKIQSASGPLDMRLAQVPKMLSVLRHEWSPMSFFVSFKLETDSQILLEKAEAALTKYKMHMVVANELLSRKEKVIVVTETEKIPVYADRTQPGTDVEMPLIELLVQRHSDHISRSEIKA
;
A
#
# COMPACT_ATOMS: atom_id res chain seq x y z
N MET A 1 -12.24 -1.64 11.00
CA MET A 1 -11.17 -0.68 11.34
C MET A 1 -10.89 0.28 10.19
N LEU A 2 -10.48 -0.16 8.99
CA LEU A 2 -10.16 0.74 7.87
C LEU A 2 -11.29 1.72 7.52
N GLN A 3 -12.54 1.28 7.47
CA GLN A 3 -13.71 2.13 7.23
C GLN A 3 -13.88 3.21 8.29
N LEU A 4 -13.71 2.90 9.57
CA LEU A 4 -13.80 3.88 10.65
C LEU A 4 -12.75 4.98 10.52
N ILE A 5 -11.50 4.59 10.24
CA ILE A 5 -10.39 5.53 10.00
C ILE A 5 -10.72 6.43 8.79
N ALA A 6 -11.13 5.82 7.69
CA ALA A 6 -11.45 6.56 6.47
C ALA A 6 -12.62 7.53 6.65
N SER A 7 -13.68 7.13 7.37
CA SER A 7 -14.81 8.00 7.67
C SER A 7 -14.41 9.19 8.55
N SER A 8 -13.54 8.96 9.54
CA SER A 8 -13.02 10.03 10.39
C SER A 8 -12.11 11.00 9.61
N MET A 9 -11.31 10.50 8.70
CA MET A 9 -10.39 11.30 7.89
C MET A 9 -11.07 11.99 6.70
N LYS A 10 -12.28 11.57 6.32
CA LYS A 10 -13.02 12.12 5.16
C LYS A 10 -13.18 13.64 5.22
N LEU A 11 -13.41 14.19 6.42
CA LEU A 11 -13.57 15.62 6.64
C LEU A 11 -12.29 16.43 6.39
N LEU A 12 -11.13 15.80 6.47
CA LEU A 12 -9.84 16.43 6.16
C LEU A 12 -9.65 16.63 4.65
N GLY A 13 -10.41 15.90 3.81
CA GLY A 13 -10.33 16.02 2.36
C GLY A 13 -8.91 15.77 1.84
N PRO A 14 -8.33 16.73 1.06
CA PRO A 14 -7.00 16.58 0.47
C PRO A 14 -5.87 16.63 1.51
N TYR A 15 -6.11 17.12 2.72
CA TYR A 15 -5.11 17.12 3.82
C TYR A 15 -4.90 15.73 4.43
N ALA A 16 -5.79 14.77 4.17
CA ALA A 16 -5.61 13.40 4.62
C ALA A 16 -4.70 12.60 3.67
N MET A 17 -3.81 11.80 4.25
CA MET A 17 -2.97 10.84 3.52
C MET A 17 -3.20 9.43 4.05
N PHE A 18 -3.39 8.47 3.15
CA PHE A 18 -3.38 7.04 3.44
C PHE A 18 -2.08 6.42 2.93
N TYR A 19 -1.19 6.09 3.86
CA TYR A 19 0.06 5.39 3.60
C TYR A 19 -0.11 3.90 3.96
N LEU A 20 -0.40 3.09 2.95
CA LEU A 20 -0.85 1.70 3.10
C LEU A 20 0.30 0.72 2.89
N ALA A 21 1.17 0.61 3.89
CA ALA A 21 2.37 -0.24 3.86
C ALA A 21 2.17 -1.63 4.47
N ALA A 22 1.02 -1.91 5.10
CA ALA A 22 0.79 -3.17 5.77
C ALA A 22 0.73 -4.36 4.79
N ALA A 23 1.46 -5.42 5.10
CA ALA A 23 1.30 -6.70 4.45
C ALA A 23 -0.03 -7.33 4.89
N VAL A 24 -0.90 -7.63 3.91
CA VAL A 24 -2.19 -8.29 4.17
C VAL A 24 -2.28 -9.55 3.33
N SER A 25 -2.93 -10.58 3.87
CA SER A 25 -3.18 -11.81 3.13
C SER A 25 -4.21 -11.56 2.04
N ASP A 26 -4.02 -12.19 0.87
CA ASP A 26 -5.02 -12.21 -0.20
C ASP A 26 -6.14 -13.23 0.04
N PHE A 27 -5.94 -14.13 1.01
CA PHE A 27 -6.87 -15.21 1.32
C PHE A 27 -7.10 -15.34 2.82
N TYR A 28 -8.26 -15.84 3.20
CA TYR A 28 -8.64 -16.13 4.59
C TYR A 28 -9.49 -17.39 4.67
N ILE A 29 -9.58 -17.97 5.86
CA ILE A 29 -10.52 -19.06 6.16
C ILE A 29 -11.86 -18.42 6.52
N PRO A 30 -12.96 -18.69 5.78
CA PRO A 30 -14.30 -18.24 6.17
C PRO A 30 -14.65 -18.71 7.58
N TRP A 31 -15.38 -17.87 8.33
CA TRP A 31 -15.71 -18.14 9.72
C TRP A 31 -16.47 -19.46 9.91
N ASP A 32 -17.41 -19.76 9.02
CA ASP A 32 -18.21 -20.97 8.98
C ASP A 32 -17.41 -22.23 8.58
N SER A 33 -16.20 -22.04 8.05
CA SER A 33 -15.25 -23.10 7.70
C SER A 33 -14.14 -23.27 8.73
N MET A 34 -14.13 -22.47 9.79
CA MET A 34 -13.14 -22.59 10.88
C MET A 34 -13.53 -23.76 11.80
N ALA A 35 -12.51 -24.54 12.21
CA ALA A 35 -12.70 -25.57 13.23
C ALA A 35 -12.98 -24.93 14.58
N GLU A 36 -14.00 -25.41 15.31
CA GLU A 36 -14.33 -24.95 16.64
C GLU A 36 -13.25 -25.34 17.68
N HIS A 37 -12.60 -26.48 17.44
CA HIS A 37 -11.56 -27.00 18.32
C HIS A 37 -10.21 -27.10 17.61
N LYS A 38 -9.16 -27.27 18.41
CA LYS A 38 -7.79 -27.47 17.90
C LYS A 38 -7.75 -28.66 16.90
N ILE A 39 -7.27 -28.39 15.70
CA ILE A 39 -7.06 -29.41 14.67
C ILE A 39 -5.95 -30.35 15.12
N GLN A 40 -6.23 -31.66 15.08
CA GLN A 40 -5.28 -32.70 15.50
C GLN A 40 -4.40 -33.13 14.32
N SER A 41 -3.08 -33.14 14.53
CA SER A 41 -2.11 -33.54 13.49
C SER A 41 -2.16 -35.04 13.16
N ALA A 42 -2.72 -35.87 14.07
CA ALA A 42 -2.86 -37.32 13.86
C ALA A 42 -3.86 -37.68 12.76
N SER A 43 -4.70 -36.77 12.30
CA SER A 43 -5.74 -37.02 11.27
C SER A 43 -5.19 -37.04 9.83
N GLY A 44 -3.88 -36.92 9.64
CA GLY A 44 -3.26 -36.90 8.32
C GLY A 44 -3.16 -35.48 7.70
N PRO A 45 -3.08 -35.36 6.38
CA PRO A 45 -2.99 -34.07 5.67
C PRO A 45 -4.19 -33.18 5.98
N LEU A 46 -3.94 -31.88 6.13
CA LEU A 46 -5.00 -30.87 6.36
C LEU A 46 -5.36 -30.19 5.05
N ASP A 47 -6.58 -30.39 4.58
CA ASP A 47 -7.15 -29.65 3.45
C ASP A 47 -7.86 -28.40 3.94
N MET A 48 -7.42 -27.23 3.43
CA MET A 48 -8.01 -25.95 3.79
C MET A 48 -8.54 -25.23 2.56
N ARG A 49 -9.83 -24.90 2.56
CA ARG A 49 -10.45 -24.08 1.53
C ARG A 49 -10.43 -22.63 1.95
N LEU A 50 -9.65 -21.82 1.21
CA LEU A 50 -9.51 -20.40 1.46
C LEU A 50 -10.41 -19.58 0.54
N ALA A 51 -11.03 -18.54 1.08
CA ALA A 51 -11.75 -17.52 0.34
C ALA A 51 -10.86 -16.29 0.08
N GLN A 52 -11.15 -15.57 -0.99
CA GLN A 52 -10.41 -14.36 -1.33
C GLN A 52 -10.85 -13.18 -0.44
N VAL A 53 -9.88 -12.46 0.12
CA VAL A 53 -10.14 -11.23 0.88
C VAL A 53 -10.68 -10.15 -0.06
N PRO A 54 -11.79 -9.46 0.29
CA PRO A 54 -12.30 -8.35 -0.50
C PRO A 54 -11.25 -7.24 -0.69
N LYS A 55 -11.14 -6.73 -1.92
CA LYS A 55 -10.17 -5.67 -2.27
C LYS A 55 -10.69 -4.30 -1.86
N MET A 56 -10.38 -3.90 -0.62
CA MET A 56 -10.91 -2.67 -0.01
C MET A 56 -10.30 -1.38 -0.55
N LEU A 57 -9.16 -1.41 -1.26
CA LEU A 57 -8.50 -0.22 -1.80
C LEU A 57 -9.41 0.59 -2.73
N SER A 58 -10.18 -0.09 -3.59
CA SER A 58 -11.11 0.58 -4.50
C SER A 58 -12.22 1.30 -3.74
N VAL A 59 -12.82 0.65 -2.76
CA VAL A 59 -13.87 1.23 -1.90
C VAL A 59 -13.33 2.41 -1.11
N LEU A 60 -12.15 2.26 -0.51
CA LEU A 60 -11.47 3.32 0.23
C LEU A 60 -11.26 4.56 -0.66
N ARG A 61 -10.75 4.36 -1.86
CA ARG A 61 -10.39 5.43 -2.79
C ARG A 61 -11.60 6.15 -3.40
N HIS A 62 -12.68 5.41 -3.71
CA HIS A 62 -13.81 5.99 -4.44
C HIS A 62 -14.98 6.40 -3.53
N GLU A 63 -15.16 5.75 -2.39
CA GLU A 63 -16.35 5.94 -1.56
C GLU A 63 -16.03 6.57 -0.21
N TRP A 64 -15.03 6.00 0.52
CA TRP A 64 -14.81 6.38 1.90
C TRP A 64 -14.04 7.68 2.06
N SER A 65 -13.01 7.91 1.24
CA SER A 65 -12.19 9.13 1.33
C SER A 65 -11.64 9.57 -0.03
N PRO A 66 -12.50 9.94 -1.00
CA PRO A 66 -12.11 10.16 -2.39
C PRO A 66 -11.12 11.32 -2.62
N MET A 67 -11.09 12.30 -1.72
CA MET A 67 -10.22 13.49 -1.84
C MET A 67 -8.84 13.30 -1.22
N SER A 68 -8.64 12.25 -0.43
CA SER A 68 -7.37 12.00 0.25
C SER A 68 -6.25 11.59 -0.70
N PHE A 69 -5.02 11.76 -0.25
CA PHE A 69 -3.83 11.28 -0.95
C PHE A 69 -3.56 9.82 -0.60
N PHE A 70 -3.28 8.99 -1.61
CA PHE A 70 -3.13 7.54 -1.44
C PHE A 70 -1.77 7.04 -1.92
N VAL A 71 -1.07 6.38 -1.01
CA VAL A 71 0.18 5.68 -1.27
C VAL A 71 0.02 4.21 -0.88
N SER A 72 0.38 3.30 -1.77
CA SER A 72 0.39 1.87 -1.50
C SER A 72 1.76 1.26 -1.73
N PHE A 73 1.96 0.02 -1.29
CA PHE A 73 3.22 -0.71 -1.36
C PHE A 73 3.10 -1.97 -2.20
N LYS A 74 4.19 -2.29 -2.89
CA LYS A 74 4.43 -3.57 -3.51
C LYS A 74 5.80 -4.08 -3.10
N LEU A 75 5.86 -5.32 -2.62
CA LEU A 75 7.10 -6.02 -2.32
C LEU A 75 7.15 -7.28 -3.17
N GLU A 76 8.21 -7.44 -3.93
CA GLU A 76 8.47 -8.61 -4.79
C GLU A 76 9.95 -9.00 -4.74
N THR A 77 10.26 -10.18 -5.21
CA THR A 77 11.64 -10.66 -5.35
C THR A 77 12.23 -10.40 -6.72
N ASP A 78 11.39 -10.14 -7.73
CA ASP A 78 11.75 -9.87 -9.12
C ASP A 78 11.39 -8.43 -9.46
N SER A 79 12.38 -7.66 -9.92
CA SER A 79 12.24 -6.22 -10.19
C SER A 79 11.36 -5.91 -11.40
N GLN A 80 11.28 -6.78 -12.41
CA GLN A 80 10.40 -6.56 -13.55
C GLN A 80 8.95 -6.79 -13.18
N ILE A 81 8.66 -7.91 -12.51
CA ILE A 81 7.32 -8.23 -11.97
C ILE A 81 6.86 -7.16 -10.99
N LEU A 82 7.78 -6.63 -10.17
CA LEU A 82 7.53 -5.57 -9.21
C LEU A 82 6.97 -4.31 -9.90
N LEU A 83 7.62 -3.84 -10.95
CA LEU A 83 7.20 -2.62 -11.66
C LEU A 83 5.86 -2.82 -12.37
N GLU A 84 5.66 -3.95 -13.05
CA GLU A 84 4.38 -4.29 -13.69
C GLU A 84 3.23 -4.31 -12.69
N LYS A 85 3.43 -4.93 -11.52
CA LYS A 85 2.43 -4.97 -10.45
C LYS A 85 2.19 -3.60 -9.82
N ALA A 86 3.22 -2.76 -9.71
CA ALA A 86 3.08 -1.40 -9.19
C ALA A 86 2.25 -0.52 -10.14
N GLU A 87 2.52 -0.56 -11.44
CA GLU A 87 1.76 0.17 -12.47
C GLU A 87 0.30 -0.32 -12.55
N ALA A 88 0.11 -1.64 -12.49
CA ALA A 88 -1.23 -2.23 -12.46
C ALA A 88 -2.02 -1.78 -11.21
N ALA A 89 -1.39 -1.71 -10.04
CA ALA A 89 -2.02 -1.24 -8.82
C ALA A 89 -2.34 0.26 -8.88
N LEU A 90 -1.43 1.08 -9.41
CA LEU A 90 -1.62 2.51 -9.62
C LEU A 90 -2.88 2.77 -10.44
N THR A 91 -2.98 2.12 -11.61
CA THR A 91 -4.10 2.28 -12.54
C THR A 91 -5.40 1.71 -11.99
N LYS A 92 -5.37 0.46 -11.50
CA LYS A 92 -6.55 -0.27 -11.03
C LYS A 92 -7.24 0.40 -9.85
N TYR A 93 -6.45 0.87 -8.88
CA TYR A 93 -6.97 1.44 -7.63
C TYR A 93 -6.92 2.97 -7.61
N LYS A 94 -6.49 3.62 -8.70
CA LYS A 94 -6.36 5.09 -8.78
C LYS A 94 -5.49 5.66 -7.65
N MET A 95 -4.38 4.97 -7.33
CA MET A 95 -3.42 5.44 -6.34
C MET A 95 -2.66 6.66 -6.87
N HIS A 96 -2.27 7.55 -5.99
CA HIS A 96 -1.41 8.69 -6.37
C HIS A 96 0.05 8.23 -6.52
N MET A 97 0.46 7.28 -5.67
CA MET A 97 1.80 6.72 -5.68
C MET A 97 1.77 5.24 -5.27
N VAL A 98 2.70 4.46 -5.82
CA VAL A 98 2.98 3.09 -5.39
C VAL A 98 4.47 2.99 -5.09
N VAL A 99 4.82 2.62 -3.87
CA VAL A 99 6.20 2.34 -3.47
C VAL A 99 6.50 0.90 -3.85
N ALA A 100 7.31 0.73 -4.88
CA ALA A 100 7.78 -0.55 -5.39
C ALA A 100 9.10 -0.90 -4.68
N ASN A 101 9.06 -1.96 -3.86
CA ASN A 101 10.15 -2.37 -3.00
C ASN A 101 10.60 -3.78 -3.36
N GLU A 102 11.87 -3.94 -3.69
CA GLU A 102 12.48 -5.23 -3.97
C GLU A 102 13.05 -5.84 -2.67
N LEU A 103 12.73 -7.10 -2.40
CA LEU A 103 13.05 -7.75 -1.12
C LEU A 103 14.54 -7.70 -0.76
N LEU A 104 15.42 -7.90 -1.73
CA LEU A 104 16.87 -7.95 -1.51
C LEU A 104 17.48 -6.57 -1.26
N SER A 105 17.00 -5.54 -1.93
CA SER A 105 17.53 -4.16 -1.87
C SER A 105 16.68 -3.21 -1.03
N ARG A 106 15.65 -3.71 -0.33
CA ARG A 106 14.58 -2.92 0.32
C ARG A 106 15.04 -1.83 1.29
N LYS A 107 16.23 -1.96 1.88
CA LYS A 107 16.79 -0.96 2.79
C LYS A 107 17.60 0.12 2.09
N GLU A 108 18.07 -0.18 0.87
CA GLU A 108 18.98 0.69 0.14
C GLU A 108 18.27 1.51 -0.94
N LYS A 109 17.22 0.92 -1.54
CA LYS A 109 16.54 1.52 -2.68
C LYS A 109 15.08 1.11 -2.74
N VAL A 110 14.21 2.05 -3.08
CA VAL A 110 12.84 1.81 -3.54
C VAL A 110 12.58 2.58 -4.83
N ILE A 111 11.56 2.19 -5.58
CA ILE A 111 11.10 2.94 -6.75
C ILE A 111 9.69 3.43 -6.47
N VAL A 112 9.50 4.72 -6.49
CA VAL A 112 8.17 5.33 -6.36
C VAL A 112 7.58 5.50 -7.74
N VAL A 113 6.48 4.80 -8.01
CA VAL A 113 5.75 4.82 -9.28
C VAL A 113 4.59 5.77 -9.15
N THR A 114 4.50 6.74 -10.07
CA THR A 114 3.39 7.68 -10.24
C THR A 114 2.78 7.52 -11.62
N GLU A 115 1.73 8.26 -11.93
CA GLU A 115 1.11 8.25 -13.26
C GLU A 115 2.08 8.69 -14.37
N THR A 116 3.02 9.58 -14.04
CA THR A 116 3.90 10.23 -15.04
C THR A 116 5.35 9.78 -14.99
N GLU A 117 5.80 9.21 -13.87
CA GLU A 117 7.22 8.93 -13.68
C GLU A 117 7.49 7.77 -12.72
N LYS A 118 8.71 7.23 -12.80
CA LYS A 118 9.28 6.26 -11.87
C LYS A 118 10.49 6.88 -11.19
N ILE A 119 10.38 7.17 -9.91
CA ILE A 119 11.40 7.90 -9.15
C ILE A 119 12.19 6.92 -8.29
N PRO A 120 13.47 6.67 -8.58
CA PRO A 120 14.31 5.89 -7.68
C PRO A 120 14.67 6.72 -6.45
N VAL A 121 14.44 6.15 -5.27
CA VAL A 121 14.80 6.73 -3.97
C VAL A 121 15.84 5.84 -3.33
N TYR A 122 16.95 6.42 -2.88
CA TYR A 122 18.07 5.71 -2.28
C TYR A 122 18.27 6.13 -0.84
N ALA A 123 18.75 5.20 -0.02
CA ALA A 123 19.24 5.51 1.32
C ALA A 123 20.42 6.47 1.25
N ASP A 124 20.51 7.39 2.21
CA ASP A 124 21.65 8.30 2.33
C ASP A 124 22.86 7.53 2.87
N ARG A 125 23.80 7.21 2.00
CA ARG A 125 25.04 6.50 2.35
C ARG A 125 26.07 7.36 3.07
N THR A 126 25.84 8.66 3.20
CA THR A 126 26.76 9.56 3.91
C THR A 126 26.65 9.41 5.43
N GLN A 127 25.54 8.87 5.92
CA GLN A 127 25.28 8.66 7.34
C GLN A 127 25.14 7.15 7.64
N PRO A 128 26.01 6.57 8.48
CA PRO A 128 25.87 5.16 8.87
C PRO A 128 24.56 4.88 9.58
N GLY A 129 23.84 3.83 9.15
CA GLY A 129 22.58 3.40 9.76
C GLY A 129 21.33 4.11 9.24
N THR A 130 21.42 4.94 8.20
CA THR A 130 20.25 5.52 7.53
C THR A 130 19.69 4.53 6.50
N ASP A 131 18.41 4.29 6.62
CA ASP A 131 17.61 3.50 5.68
C ASP A 131 16.95 4.41 4.63
N VAL A 132 16.27 3.82 3.65
CA VAL A 132 15.59 4.52 2.56
C VAL A 132 14.35 5.32 3.02
N GLU A 133 13.91 5.13 4.26
CA GLU A 133 12.67 5.71 4.79
C GLU A 133 12.68 7.22 4.83
N MET A 134 13.78 7.85 5.28
CA MET A 134 13.83 9.32 5.38
C MET A 134 13.68 10.01 4.02
N PRO A 135 14.48 9.72 2.99
CA PRO A 135 14.30 10.33 1.68
C PRO A 135 12.96 9.96 1.02
N LEU A 136 12.42 8.77 1.32
CA LEU A 136 11.08 8.39 0.88
C LEU A 136 10.01 9.28 1.52
N ILE A 137 10.07 9.50 2.83
CA ILE A 137 9.11 10.36 3.55
C ILE A 137 9.18 11.79 3.01
N GLU A 138 10.35 12.34 2.79
CA GLU A 138 10.54 13.69 2.21
C GLU A 138 9.85 13.80 0.84
N LEU A 139 10.05 12.82 -0.04
CA LEU A 139 9.35 12.77 -1.33
C LEU A 139 7.83 12.70 -1.16
N LEU A 140 7.32 11.87 -0.24
CA LEU A 140 5.89 11.73 0.00
C LEU A 140 5.28 13.03 0.54
N VAL A 141 5.95 13.71 1.47
CA VAL A 141 5.52 15.00 2.02
C VAL A 141 5.44 16.06 0.92
N GLN A 142 6.45 16.13 0.06
CA GLN A 142 6.44 17.06 -1.07
C GLN A 142 5.26 16.80 -2.01
N ARG A 143 5.06 15.54 -2.42
CA ARG A 143 3.95 15.15 -3.34
C ARG A 143 2.58 15.35 -2.72
N HIS A 144 2.43 15.14 -1.42
CA HIS A 144 1.19 15.43 -0.71
C HIS A 144 0.92 16.93 -0.64
N SER A 145 1.93 17.75 -0.38
CA SER A 145 1.82 19.23 -0.40
C SER A 145 1.38 19.73 -1.78
N ASP A 146 1.95 19.19 -2.86
CA ASP A 146 1.54 19.49 -4.23
C ASP A 146 0.07 19.09 -4.49
N HIS A 147 -0.37 17.95 -3.95
CA HIS A 147 -1.76 17.49 -4.06
C HIS A 147 -2.73 18.45 -3.36
N ILE A 148 -2.41 18.90 -2.14
CA ILE A 148 -3.19 19.88 -1.40
C ILE A 148 -3.33 21.17 -2.21
N SER A 149 -2.21 21.76 -2.64
CA SER A 149 -2.20 23.01 -3.41
C SER A 149 -3.04 22.93 -4.70
N ARG A 150 -2.94 21.82 -5.42
CA ARG A 150 -3.76 21.61 -6.64
C ARG A 150 -5.24 21.45 -6.35
N SER A 151 -5.59 20.94 -5.17
CA SER A 151 -6.98 20.76 -4.75
C SER A 151 -7.61 22.09 -4.34
N GLU A 152 -6.85 22.99 -3.72
CA GLU A 152 -7.28 24.35 -3.34
C GLU A 152 -7.54 25.25 -4.56
N ILE A 153 -6.75 25.10 -5.62
CA ILE A 153 -6.94 25.88 -6.88
C ILE A 153 -8.22 25.48 -7.62
N LYS A 154 -8.71 24.24 -7.38
CA LYS A 154 -9.90 23.70 -8.07
C LYS A 154 -11.21 23.91 -7.30
N ALA A 155 -11.14 24.32 -6.05
CA ALA A 155 -12.28 24.57 -5.16
C ALA A 155 -12.78 26.00 -5.27
#